data_820a7dd6c64c7c27fabded7d7e3b4be0
#
_entry.id   820a7dd6c64c7c27fabded7d7e3b4be0
#
_cell.length_a   1.000
_cell.length_b   1.000
_cell.length_c   1.000
_cell.angle_alpha   90.00
_cell.angle_beta   90.00
_cell.angle_gamma   90.00
#
_symmetry.space_group_name_H-M   'P 1'
#
loop_
_entity.id
_entity.type
_entity.pdbx_description
1 polymer ?
#
loop_
_entity_poly.entity_id
_entity_poly.type
_entity_poly.pdbx_seq_one_letter_code
_entity_poly.pdbx_strand_id
1 'polypeptide(L)'
;GIEGDSASSTELYALLSSLADTPIRQDLAVTGSVNQFGQVQAIGGVNAKIEGFYDLCRERGLTGQQGVLIPASNVRHLMLRDDVVEAVAAGKFHVYAVSTVEQGIELLTGVPAGETDAEGRYPEGTIYHAVQRKLDAYREALKAETKPHEAAGGVGATEEPAPSSPTAEGPVEPALGRQDK
;
A
#
# COMPACT_ATOMS: atom_id res chain seq x y z
N GLY A 1 11.94 -7.33 11.95
CA GLY A 1 11.73 -7.05 10.52
C GLY A 1 10.71 -7.99 9.94
N ILE A 2 10.03 -7.55 8.90
CA ILE A 2 9.15 -8.43 8.11
C ILE A 2 10.04 -9.07 7.04
N GLU A 3 10.10 -10.40 7.03
CA GLU A 3 10.80 -11.15 5.99
C GLU A 3 9.78 -11.87 5.10
N GLY A 4 9.99 -11.80 3.78
CA GLY A 4 9.13 -12.40 2.77
C GLY A 4 7.95 -11.52 2.34
N ASP A 5 7.35 -11.88 1.22
CA ASP A 5 6.33 -11.11 0.49
C ASP A 5 4.88 -11.53 0.85
N SER A 6 4.70 -12.44 1.81
CA SER A 6 3.38 -12.99 2.16
C SER A 6 2.40 -11.99 2.80
N ALA A 7 2.86 -10.77 3.07
CA ALA A 7 2.04 -9.65 3.56
C ALA A 7 1.76 -8.60 2.48
N SER A 8 2.31 -8.71 1.28
CA SER A 8 2.21 -7.66 0.25
C SER A 8 0.78 -7.39 -0.20
N SER A 9 -0.10 -8.41 -0.24
CA SER A 9 -1.52 -8.19 -0.50
C SER A 9 -2.21 -7.39 0.62
N THR A 10 -1.82 -7.62 1.88
CA THR A 10 -2.36 -6.90 3.04
C THR A 10 -1.99 -5.42 3.00
N GLU A 11 -0.73 -5.11 2.67
CA GLU A 11 -0.26 -3.73 2.49
C GLU A 11 -1.02 -3.03 1.38
N LEU A 12 -1.22 -3.71 0.24
CA LEU A 12 -1.99 -3.16 -0.88
C LEU A 12 -3.45 -2.88 -0.49
N TYR A 13 -4.12 -3.78 0.22
CA TYR A 13 -5.49 -3.55 0.69
C TYR A 13 -5.58 -2.37 1.67
N ALA A 14 -4.60 -2.22 2.55
CA ALA A 14 -4.54 -1.07 3.47
C ALA A 14 -4.36 0.25 2.70
N LEU A 15 -3.53 0.28 1.66
CA LEU A 15 -3.35 1.45 0.80
C LEU A 15 -4.62 1.79 0.02
N LEU A 16 -5.26 0.80 -0.59
CA LEU A 16 -6.52 0.99 -1.33
C LEU A 16 -7.63 1.53 -0.41
N SER A 17 -7.78 0.94 0.78
CA SER A 17 -8.72 1.39 1.81
C SER A 17 -8.48 2.85 2.20
N SER A 18 -7.22 3.22 2.47
CA SER A 18 -6.83 4.57 2.85
C SER A 18 -7.09 5.59 1.73
N LEU A 19 -6.74 5.25 0.48
CA LEU A 19 -6.96 6.12 -0.66
C LEU A 19 -8.43 6.26 -1.04
N ALA A 20 -9.21 5.18 -0.91
CA ALA A 20 -10.64 5.18 -1.18
C ALA A 20 -11.49 5.77 -0.04
N ASP A 21 -10.87 6.06 1.12
CA ASP A 21 -11.57 6.44 2.35
C ASP A 21 -12.69 5.46 2.72
N THR A 22 -12.40 4.15 2.54
CA THR A 22 -13.36 3.06 2.75
C THR A 22 -12.80 2.08 3.78
N PRO A 23 -13.47 1.88 4.93
CA PRO A 23 -12.95 1.03 6.01
C PRO A 23 -12.93 -0.45 5.60
N ILE A 24 -11.94 -1.19 6.13
CA ILE A 24 -11.79 -2.63 5.96
C ILE A 24 -12.44 -3.35 7.16
N ARG A 25 -13.09 -4.47 6.91
CA ARG A 25 -13.60 -5.39 7.93
C ARG A 25 -12.47 -5.83 8.87
N GLN A 26 -12.69 -5.71 10.17
CA GLN A 26 -11.70 -6.03 11.21
C GLN A 26 -11.82 -7.47 11.73
N ASP A 27 -12.80 -8.21 11.30
CA ASP A 27 -13.03 -9.62 11.60
C ASP A 27 -12.35 -10.58 10.59
N LEU A 28 -11.69 -10.04 9.57
CA LEU A 28 -10.97 -10.80 8.56
C LEU A 28 -9.46 -10.58 8.65
N ALA A 29 -8.70 -11.67 8.67
CA ALA A 29 -7.27 -11.64 8.45
C ALA A 29 -6.92 -11.92 6.98
N VAL A 30 -5.75 -11.49 6.55
CA VAL A 30 -5.29 -11.66 5.16
C VAL A 30 -3.87 -12.21 5.15
N THR A 31 -3.60 -13.14 4.27
CA THR A 31 -2.24 -13.52 3.89
C THR A 31 -2.19 -13.83 2.39
N GLY A 32 -1.16 -13.35 1.72
CA GLY A 32 -0.98 -13.55 0.29
C GLY A 32 0.14 -12.67 -0.25
N SER A 33 0.85 -13.16 -1.25
CA SER A 33 1.72 -12.35 -2.08
C SER A 33 0.92 -11.81 -3.26
N VAL A 34 1.29 -10.66 -3.80
CA VAL A 34 0.67 -10.07 -4.99
C VAL A 34 1.75 -9.71 -6.01
N ASN A 35 1.50 -10.03 -7.29
CA ASN A 35 2.38 -9.61 -8.37
C ASN A 35 1.89 -8.31 -9.02
N GLN A 36 2.68 -7.79 -9.97
CA GLN A 36 2.40 -6.53 -10.67
C GLN A 36 1.11 -6.54 -11.53
N PHE A 37 0.49 -7.70 -11.73
CA PHE A 37 -0.78 -7.85 -12.46
C PHE A 37 -1.99 -7.96 -11.54
N GLY A 38 -1.82 -7.74 -10.23
CA GLY A 38 -2.91 -7.87 -9.27
C GLY A 38 -3.30 -9.32 -8.94
N GLN A 39 -2.49 -10.30 -9.35
CA GLN A 39 -2.75 -11.71 -9.06
C GLN A 39 -2.21 -12.07 -7.68
N VAL A 40 -3.05 -12.74 -6.88
CA VAL A 40 -2.69 -13.21 -5.54
C VAL A 40 -1.98 -14.56 -5.67
N GLN A 41 -0.73 -14.62 -5.15
CA GLN A 41 0.17 -15.76 -5.31
C GLN A 41 0.26 -16.59 -4.03
N ALA A 42 0.58 -17.88 -4.18
CA ALA A 42 0.75 -18.82 -3.07
C ALA A 42 1.85 -18.38 -2.10
N ILE A 43 1.62 -18.68 -0.81
CA ILE A 43 2.56 -18.40 0.28
C ILE A 43 2.89 -19.66 1.08
N GLY A 44 3.97 -19.62 1.84
CA GLY A 44 4.32 -20.67 2.79
C GLY A 44 3.56 -20.55 4.11
N GLY A 45 3.38 -21.71 4.79
CA GLY A 45 2.84 -21.77 6.14
C GLY A 45 1.34 -21.41 6.25
N VAL A 46 0.56 -21.59 5.19
CA VAL A 46 -0.86 -21.20 5.15
C VAL A 46 -1.67 -21.84 6.28
N ASN A 47 -1.45 -23.12 6.58
CA ASN A 47 -2.17 -23.83 7.64
C ASN A 47 -1.92 -23.20 9.02
N ALA A 48 -0.66 -22.99 9.38
CA ALA A 48 -0.29 -22.35 10.65
C ALA A 48 -0.85 -20.93 10.81
N LYS A 49 -0.93 -20.17 9.71
CA LYS A 49 -1.50 -18.81 9.72
C LYS A 49 -3.03 -18.83 9.94
N ILE A 50 -3.75 -19.75 9.29
CA ILE A 50 -5.18 -19.93 9.50
C ILE A 50 -5.46 -20.39 10.94
N GLU A 51 -4.76 -21.41 11.41
CA GLU A 51 -4.93 -21.99 12.74
C GLU A 51 -4.60 -20.98 13.85
N GLY A 52 -3.51 -20.21 13.69
CA GLY A 52 -3.14 -19.18 14.65
C GLY A 52 -4.17 -18.07 14.77
N PHE A 53 -4.75 -17.60 13.65
CA PHE A 53 -5.82 -16.61 13.69
C PHE A 53 -7.12 -17.20 14.26
N TYR A 54 -7.45 -18.45 13.92
CA TYR A 54 -8.58 -19.16 14.51
C TYR A 54 -8.46 -19.25 16.03
N ASP A 55 -7.29 -19.66 16.54
CA ASP A 55 -7.04 -19.78 17.98
C ASP A 55 -7.26 -18.44 18.69
N LEU A 56 -6.76 -17.33 18.13
CA LEU A 56 -6.99 -15.98 18.64
C LEU A 56 -8.49 -15.62 18.65
N CYS A 57 -9.20 -15.92 17.59
CA CYS A 57 -10.65 -15.65 17.48
C CYS A 57 -11.44 -16.50 18.48
N ARG A 58 -11.04 -17.78 18.65
CA ARG A 58 -11.69 -18.69 19.62
C ARG A 58 -11.53 -18.19 21.05
N GLU A 59 -10.34 -17.73 21.45
CA GLU A 59 -10.10 -17.16 22.79
C GLU A 59 -10.94 -15.90 23.05
N ARG A 60 -11.15 -15.08 22.02
CA ARG A 60 -11.96 -13.86 22.10
C ARG A 60 -13.46 -14.08 21.94
N GLY A 61 -13.86 -15.27 21.58
CA GLY A 61 -15.24 -15.63 21.25
C GLY A 61 -15.54 -15.51 19.75
N LEU A 62 -15.87 -16.66 19.14
CA LEU A 62 -16.30 -16.72 17.73
C LEU A 62 -17.66 -16.06 17.57
N THR A 63 -17.78 -15.12 16.65
CA THR A 63 -19.03 -14.43 16.30
C THR A 63 -19.71 -14.99 15.05
N GLY A 64 -19.03 -15.90 14.33
CA GLY A 64 -19.49 -16.42 13.05
C GLY A 64 -19.18 -15.48 11.87
N GLN A 65 -18.43 -14.42 12.08
CA GLN A 65 -18.04 -13.47 11.03
C GLN A 65 -16.53 -13.51 10.73
N GLN A 66 -15.75 -14.07 11.65
CA GLN A 66 -14.31 -14.12 11.52
C GLN A 66 -13.88 -15.09 10.41
N GLY A 67 -12.77 -14.74 9.74
CA GLY A 67 -12.20 -15.58 8.70
C GLY A 67 -10.83 -15.12 8.23
N VAL A 68 -10.27 -15.89 7.32
CA VAL A 68 -8.96 -15.61 6.70
C VAL A 68 -9.09 -15.62 5.19
N LEU A 69 -8.58 -14.57 4.52
CA LEU A 69 -8.38 -14.56 3.09
C LEU A 69 -7.02 -15.19 2.79
N ILE A 70 -7.02 -16.16 1.89
CA ILE A 70 -5.83 -16.90 1.45
C ILE A 70 -5.74 -16.93 -0.07
N PRO A 71 -4.55 -17.12 -0.66
CA PRO A 71 -4.45 -17.35 -2.10
C PRO A 71 -5.20 -18.61 -2.53
N ALA A 72 -5.99 -18.53 -3.59
CA ALA A 72 -6.72 -19.67 -4.14
C ALA A 72 -5.79 -20.84 -4.51
N SER A 73 -4.55 -20.53 -4.93
CA SER A 73 -3.50 -21.51 -5.22
C SER A 73 -3.04 -22.33 -4.00
N ASN A 74 -3.29 -21.83 -2.78
CA ASN A 74 -2.99 -22.57 -1.53
C ASN A 74 -4.08 -23.56 -1.10
N VAL A 75 -5.29 -23.50 -1.67
CA VAL A 75 -6.42 -24.37 -1.26
C VAL A 75 -6.05 -25.85 -1.33
N ARG A 76 -5.33 -26.26 -2.36
CA ARG A 76 -4.86 -27.65 -2.52
C ARG A 76 -3.84 -28.11 -1.46
N HIS A 77 -3.31 -27.19 -0.66
CA HIS A 77 -2.31 -27.46 0.38
C HIS A 77 -2.91 -27.37 1.79
N LEU A 78 -4.21 -27.21 1.91
CA LEU A 78 -4.87 -27.12 3.21
C LEU A 78 -4.89 -28.48 3.89
N MET A 79 -4.34 -28.50 5.11
CA MET A 79 -4.34 -29.62 6.05
C MET A 79 -4.58 -29.02 7.45
N LEU A 80 -5.79 -28.54 7.67
CA LEU A 80 -6.17 -27.86 8.91
C LEU A 80 -6.52 -28.87 9.99
N ARG A 81 -6.35 -28.48 11.26
CA ARG A 81 -6.79 -29.23 12.43
C ARG A 81 -8.30 -29.48 12.38
N ASP A 82 -8.74 -30.57 12.96
CA ASP A 82 -10.15 -30.98 12.97
C ASP A 82 -11.07 -29.93 13.58
N ASP A 83 -10.65 -29.29 14.69
CA ASP A 83 -11.45 -28.22 15.34
C ASP A 83 -11.68 -26.98 14.44
N VAL A 84 -10.71 -26.65 13.57
CA VAL A 84 -10.87 -25.58 12.58
C VAL A 84 -11.82 -26.01 11.47
N VAL A 85 -11.67 -27.24 10.96
CA VAL A 85 -12.56 -27.81 9.93
C VAL A 85 -14.01 -27.86 10.43
N GLU A 86 -14.21 -28.31 11.66
CA GLU A 86 -15.55 -28.34 12.30
C GLU A 86 -16.14 -26.94 12.45
N ALA A 87 -15.34 -25.96 12.86
CA ALA A 87 -15.80 -24.57 12.99
C ALA A 87 -16.19 -23.97 11.63
N VAL A 88 -15.45 -24.27 10.57
CA VAL A 88 -15.78 -23.83 9.20
C VAL A 88 -17.06 -24.51 8.72
N ALA A 89 -17.18 -25.83 8.90
CA ALA A 89 -18.39 -26.57 8.53
C ALA A 89 -19.64 -26.09 9.29
N ALA A 90 -19.48 -25.65 10.54
CA ALA A 90 -20.55 -25.07 11.36
C ALA A 90 -20.83 -23.58 11.07
N GLY A 91 -20.14 -22.94 10.11
CA GLY A 91 -20.28 -21.53 9.78
C GLY A 91 -19.84 -20.56 10.89
N LYS A 92 -18.99 -21.01 11.81
CA LYS A 92 -18.46 -20.21 12.92
C LYS A 92 -17.15 -19.50 12.61
N PHE A 93 -16.46 -19.96 11.57
CA PHE A 93 -15.22 -19.41 11.06
C PHE A 93 -15.17 -19.61 9.55
N HIS A 94 -14.44 -18.77 8.81
CA HIS A 94 -14.43 -18.78 7.35
C HIS A 94 -13.02 -18.77 6.77
N VAL A 95 -12.86 -19.44 5.62
CA VAL A 95 -11.64 -19.38 4.82
C VAL A 95 -12.05 -18.97 3.42
N TYR A 96 -11.57 -17.81 2.98
CA TYR A 96 -11.88 -17.22 1.68
C TYR A 96 -10.69 -17.37 0.74
N ALA A 97 -10.90 -18.05 -0.38
CA ALA A 97 -9.90 -18.23 -1.41
C ALA A 97 -10.02 -17.10 -2.44
N VAL A 98 -8.95 -16.32 -2.63
CA VAL A 98 -8.91 -15.20 -3.58
C VAL A 98 -7.80 -15.40 -4.61
N SER A 99 -8.07 -15.02 -5.84
CA SER A 99 -7.13 -15.11 -6.96
C SER A 99 -6.60 -13.75 -7.39
N THR A 100 -7.36 -12.68 -7.13
CA THR A 100 -7.01 -11.32 -7.54
C THR A 100 -7.22 -10.32 -6.39
N VAL A 101 -6.60 -9.16 -6.54
CA VAL A 101 -6.74 -8.04 -5.59
C VAL A 101 -8.18 -7.57 -5.50
N GLU A 102 -8.89 -7.55 -6.64
CA GLU A 102 -10.28 -7.13 -6.71
C GLU A 102 -11.17 -7.98 -5.81
N GLN A 103 -11.07 -9.31 -5.92
CA GLN A 103 -11.83 -10.23 -5.06
C GLN A 103 -11.56 -10.00 -3.58
N GLY A 104 -10.29 -9.72 -3.22
CA GLY A 104 -9.92 -9.48 -1.83
C GLY A 104 -10.46 -8.17 -1.29
N ILE A 105 -10.33 -7.06 -2.03
CA ILE A 105 -10.81 -5.76 -1.56
C ILE A 105 -12.35 -5.72 -1.47
N GLU A 106 -13.06 -6.40 -2.35
CA GLU A 106 -14.52 -6.53 -2.28
C GLU A 106 -14.99 -7.28 -1.04
N LEU A 107 -14.32 -8.40 -0.69
CA LEU A 107 -14.60 -9.13 0.56
C LEU A 107 -14.32 -8.29 1.80
N LEU A 108 -13.25 -7.49 1.77
CA LEU A 108 -12.80 -6.69 2.90
C LEU A 108 -13.64 -5.43 3.11
N THR A 109 -14.20 -4.85 2.06
CA THR A 109 -14.94 -3.58 2.14
C THR A 109 -16.43 -3.73 1.94
N GLY A 110 -16.86 -4.79 1.24
CA GLY A 110 -18.24 -4.93 0.77
C GLY A 110 -18.59 -4.01 -0.40
N VAL A 111 -17.60 -3.32 -0.97
CA VAL A 111 -17.75 -2.39 -2.12
C VAL A 111 -17.10 -2.99 -3.35
N PRO A 112 -17.74 -2.95 -4.53
CA PRO A 112 -17.13 -3.43 -5.77
C PRO A 112 -15.79 -2.76 -6.05
N ALA A 113 -14.80 -3.53 -6.52
CA ALA A 113 -13.50 -3.00 -6.91
C ALA A 113 -13.61 -2.03 -8.09
N GLY A 114 -14.36 -2.42 -9.10
CA GLY A 114 -14.57 -1.67 -10.34
C GLY A 114 -13.69 -2.18 -11.49
N GLU A 115 -14.29 -2.29 -12.65
CA GLU A 115 -13.62 -2.56 -13.93
C GLU A 115 -13.69 -1.31 -14.80
N THR A 116 -12.64 -1.04 -15.57
CA THR A 116 -12.62 0.10 -16.48
C THR A 116 -13.57 -0.09 -17.66
N ASP A 117 -14.23 0.99 -18.07
CA ASP A 117 -14.96 1.06 -19.34
C ASP A 117 -14.01 1.13 -20.55
N ALA A 118 -14.56 1.21 -21.76
CA ALA A 118 -13.80 1.29 -23.00
C ALA A 118 -12.90 2.57 -23.07
N GLU A 119 -13.23 3.59 -22.34
CA GLU A 119 -12.49 4.85 -22.20
C GLU A 119 -11.47 4.82 -21.04
N GLY A 120 -11.33 3.69 -20.33
CA GLY A 120 -10.40 3.51 -19.21
C GLY A 120 -10.85 4.16 -17.90
N ARG A 121 -12.13 4.43 -17.71
CA ARG A 121 -12.69 5.05 -16.49
C ARG A 121 -13.33 4.00 -15.60
N TYR A 122 -13.16 4.14 -14.29
CA TYR A 122 -13.84 3.30 -13.31
C TYR A 122 -15.25 3.83 -13.00
N PRO A 123 -16.26 2.95 -12.84
CA PRO A 123 -17.61 3.34 -12.48
C PRO A 123 -17.69 4.02 -11.11
N GLU A 124 -18.56 5.00 -10.98
CA GLU A 124 -18.85 5.65 -9.68
C GLU A 124 -19.29 4.62 -8.63
N GLY A 125 -18.90 4.86 -7.37
CA GLY A 125 -19.25 3.98 -6.25
C GLY A 125 -18.35 2.74 -6.12
N THR A 126 -17.26 2.65 -6.89
CA THR A 126 -16.27 1.56 -6.79
C THR A 126 -15.00 2.02 -6.09
N ILE A 127 -14.25 1.06 -5.54
CA ILE A 127 -12.97 1.34 -4.85
C ILE A 127 -11.98 2.04 -5.79
N TYR A 128 -11.79 1.51 -7.00
CA TYR A 128 -10.82 2.08 -7.94
C TYR A 128 -11.21 3.47 -8.45
N HIS A 129 -12.51 3.76 -8.57
CA HIS A 129 -12.97 5.11 -8.86
C HIS A 129 -12.60 6.09 -7.72
N ALA A 130 -12.85 5.71 -6.47
CA ALA A 130 -12.49 6.54 -5.32
C ALA A 130 -10.97 6.76 -5.21
N VAL A 131 -10.17 5.70 -5.40
CA VAL A 131 -8.69 5.76 -5.45
C VAL A 131 -8.23 6.70 -6.56
N GLN A 132 -8.75 6.55 -7.78
CA GLN A 132 -8.37 7.40 -8.92
C GLN A 132 -8.64 8.87 -8.64
N ARG A 133 -9.83 9.19 -8.13
CA ARG A 133 -10.18 10.57 -7.73
C ARG A 133 -9.23 11.14 -6.69
N LYS A 134 -8.82 10.34 -5.70
CA LYS A 134 -7.89 10.78 -4.65
C LYS A 134 -6.50 11.07 -5.22
N LEU A 135 -6.01 10.18 -6.10
CA LEU A 135 -4.72 10.37 -6.77
C LEU A 135 -4.72 11.58 -7.70
N ASP A 136 -5.82 11.82 -8.41
CA ASP A 136 -5.99 13.02 -9.24
C ASP A 136 -5.97 14.30 -8.40
N ALA A 137 -6.64 14.30 -7.25
CA ALA A 137 -6.61 15.42 -6.31
C ALA A 137 -5.19 15.71 -5.78
N TYR A 138 -4.43 14.67 -5.44
CA TYR A 138 -3.03 14.83 -5.02
C TYR A 138 -2.17 15.39 -6.15
N ARG A 139 -2.36 14.92 -7.38
CA ARG A 139 -1.64 15.44 -8.55
C ARG A 139 -1.91 16.94 -8.79
N GLU A 140 -3.17 17.37 -8.66
CA GLU A 140 -3.52 18.78 -8.83
C GLU A 140 -2.96 19.65 -7.69
N ALA A 141 -2.98 19.17 -6.45
CA ALA A 141 -2.35 19.87 -5.31
C ALA A 141 -0.85 20.08 -5.53
N LEU A 142 -0.12 19.04 -5.96
CA LEU A 142 1.31 19.15 -6.26
C LEU A 142 1.60 20.13 -7.40
N LYS A 143 0.77 20.17 -8.45
CA LYS A 143 0.92 21.14 -9.54
C LYS A 143 0.69 22.58 -9.07
N ALA A 144 -0.22 22.80 -8.12
CA ALA A 144 -0.47 24.13 -7.56
C ALA A 144 0.72 24.64 -6.74
N GLU A 145 1.39 23.75 -5.98
CA GLU A 145 2.58 24.11 -5.19
C GLU A 145 3.82 24.36 -6.07
N THR A 146 3.92 23.71 -7.23
CA THR A 146 5.07 23.86 -8.15
C THR A 146 4.96 25.02 -9.11
N LYS A 147 3.86 25.77 -9.15
CA LYS A 147 3.79 27.03 -9.91
C LYS A 147 4.71 28.05 -9.26
N PRO A 148 5.69 28.64 -10.02
CA PRO A 148 6.51 29.72 -9.49
C PRO A 148 5.58 30.85 -9.03
N HIS A 149 5.83 31.34 -7.83
CA HIS A 149 5.24 32.57 -7.34
C HIS A 149 5.77 33.69 -8.25
N GLU A 150 5.03 34.06 -9.30
CA GLU A 150 5.30 35.26 -10.05
C GLU A 150 5.19 36.42 -9.07
N ALA A 151 6.34 36.89 -8.66
CA ALA A 151 6.50 38.03 -7.75
C ALA A 151 5.80 39.26 -8.34
N ALA A 152 4.67 39.61 -7.77
CA ALA A 152 4.16 40.96 -7.86
C ALA A 152 5.16 41.87 -7.11
N GLY A 153 5.86 42.70 -7.83
CA GLY A 153 6.75 43.67 -7.21
C GLY A 153 7.71 44.32 -8.19
N GLY A 154 7.17 45.12 -9.12
CA GLY A 154 7.95 46.18 -9.71
C GLY A 154 8.25 47.24 -8.65
N VAL A 155 9.51 47.36 -8.23
CA VAL A 155 10.01 48.59 -7.57
C VAL A 155 11.33 48.93 -8.21
N GLY A 156 11.38 50.24 -8.59
CA GLY A 156 12.30 50.95 -9.42
C GLY A 156 13.80 50.69 -9.18
N ALA A 157 14.48 50.71 -10.27
CA ALA A 157 15.92 50.83 -10.36
C ALA A 157 16.37 52.17 -9.75
N THR A 158 17.18 52.11 -8.70
CA THR A 158 18.12 53.16 -8.37
C THR A 158 19.53 52.63 -8.62
N GLU A 159 20.16 53.24 -9.62
CA GLU A 159 21.60 53.08 -9.89
C GLU A 159 22.42 53.53 -8.69
N GLU A 160 23.30 52.71 -8.19
CA GLU A 160 24.42 53.10 -7.34
C GLU A 160 25.73 52.62 -7.95
N PRO A 161 26.81 53.47 -7.90
CA PRO A 161 27.99 53.29 -8.74
C PRO A 161 28.95 52.20 -8.19
N ALA A 162 29.68 51.58 -9.12
CA ALA A 162 30.63 50.51 -8.89
C ALA A 162 31.82 50.93 -7.98
N PRO A 163 32.27 50.08 -7.04
CA PRO A 163 33.60 50.25 -6.46
C PRO A 163 34.66 49.48 -7.25
N SER A 164 35.78 50.16 -7.39
CA SER A 164 37.04 49.73 -8.02
C SER A 164 37.66 48.45 -7.48
N SER A 165 38.25 47.65 -8.36
CA SER A 165 39.05 46.46 -8.11
C SER A 165 40.31 46.73 -7.28
N PRO A 166 40.71 45.76 -6.44
CA PRO A 166 42.11 45.62 -6.12
C PRO A 166 42.72 44.32 -6.71
N THR A 167 43.93 44.50 -7.12
CA THR A 167 45.00 43.73 -7.66
C THR A 167 45.18 42.29 -7.16
N ALA A 168 45.66 41.46 -8.07
CA ALA A 168 46.15 40.11 -7.93
C ALA A 168 47.34 39.97 -6.95
N GLU A 169 47.32 38.95 -6.14
CA GLU A 169 48.53 38.31 -5.59
C GLU A 169 48.43 36.78 -5.69
N GLY A 170 49.58 36.21 -5.99
CA GLY A 170 49.84 34.94 -6.62
C GLY A 170 49.70 33.64 -5.77
N PRO A 171 50.20 32.51 -6.31
CA PRO A 171 49.81 31.16 -5.90
C PRO A 171 50.58 30.64 -4.70
N VAL A 172 49.90 29.88 -3.83
CA VAL A 172 50.54 29.10 -2.76
C VAL A 172 50.38 27.61 -3.06
N GLU A 173 51.53 26.93 -3.13
CA GLU A 173 51.73 25.50 -3.37
C GLU A 173 51.16 24.60 -2.27
N PRO A 174 50.92 23.32 -2.58
CA PRO A 174 50.38 22.36 -1.64
C PRO A 174 51.47 21.64 -0.82
N ALA A 175 51.29 21.54 0.47
CA ALA A 175 52.10 20.73 1.35
C ALA A 175 51.60 19.28 1.42
N LEU A 176 52.42 18.35 0.93
CA LEU A 176 52.39 16.93 1.19
C LEU A 176 52.86 16.63 2.63
N GLY A 177 52.20 15.74 3.32
CA GLY A 177 52.60 15.16 4.60
C GLY A 177 51.88 13.86 4.87
N ARG A 178 52.46 12.77 4.40
CA ARG A 178 52.96 11.49 4.97
C ARG A 178 52.12 10.91 6.14
N GLN A 179 51.58 9.74 5.83
CA GLN A 179 51.68 8.41 6.47
C GLN A 179 52.29 8.38 7.89
N ASP A 180 51.63 7.69 8.81
CA ASP A 180 52.12 6.45 9.44
C ASP A 180 51.15 5.91 10.52
N LYS A 181 50.99 4.62 10.40
CA LYS A 181 50.61 3.49 11.29
C LYS A 181 49.17 3.09 11.31
#